data_0306ee87bc0593b8cb6b115265817c27
#
_entry.id   0306ee87bc0593b8cb6b115265817c27
#
_cell.length_a   1.000
_cell.length_b   1.000
_cell.length_c   1.000
_cell.angle_alpha   90.00
_cell.angle_beta   90.00
_cell.angle_gamma   90.00
#
_symmetry.space_group_name_H-M   'P 1'
#
loop_
_entity.id
_entity.type
_entity.pdbx_description
1 polymer ?
#
loop_
_entity_poly.entity_id
_entity_poly.type
_entity_poly.pdbx_seq_one_letter_code
_entity_poly.pdbx_strand_id
1 'polypeptide(L)'
;MKLQVNNRILYEDITHTYIDVESGKELSGCTIVLKRYGISPDYSAIPDSVMDSASERGSRIHKEISDYINFGTCETEAQKEYAKLGLDSIASEYLVSDNENFATSIDVVLGDCSLVDIKTTHMLHVNYLSWQLSINAYLFELQNPELKVPKLYGAYYKKDGTFSVVEVQRIPVDEVKRLLKAYLNDEEFTPSQTKVTTGDTRIAEIYELEQFITSIKQDAELAEKRKKKLLDALYEEMSKNGIDKIENDLMTITKIAPTESTRLDTGMLKTLQPAIYNEFTKKYPVKGYVKVKIKK
;
A
#
# COMPACT_ATOMS: atom_id res chain seq x y z
N MET A 1 -15.74 4.83 -28.90
CA MET A 1 -16.19 3.68 -28.11
C MET A 1 -17.31 4.11 -27.19
N LYS A 2 -18.33 3.28 -26.94
CA LYS A 2 -19.43 3.60 -26.02
C LYS A 2 -19.49 2.55 -24.91
N LEU A 3 -19.27 2.99 -23.67
CA LEU A 3 -19.41 2.16 -22.48
C LEU A 3 -20.90 1.98 -22.13
N GLN A 4 -21.27 0.79 -21.66
CA GLN A 4 -22.63 0.51 -21.19
C GLN A 4 -22.79 1.05 -19.77
N VAL A 5 -23.72 2.00 -19.58
CA VAL A 5 -24.03 2.54 -18.26
C VAL A 5 -24.92 1.55 -17.50
N ASN A 6 -24.53 1.18 -16.30
CA ASN A 6 -25.34 0.33 -15.44
C ASN A 6 -26.26 1.20 -14.56
N ASN A 7 -27.49 1.36 -14.98
CA ASN A 7 -28.51 2.13 -14.23
C ASN A 7 -29.22 1.29 -13.15
N ARG A 8 -28.88 0.00 -13.05
CA ARG A 8 -29.49 -0.91 -12.09
C ARG A 8 -28.75 -0.91 -10.74
N ILE A 9 -27.50 -0.46 -10.73
CA ILE A 9 -26.69 -0.46 -9.51
C ILE A 9 -26.57 0.96 -8.96
N LEU A 10 -26.95 1.12 -7.70
CA LEU A 10 -26.70 2.32 -6.90
C LEU A 10 -25.52 2.07 -5.98
N TYR A 11 -24.56 2.98 -5.96
CA TYR A 11 -23.51 3.03 -4.94
C TYR A 11 -23.88 4.07 -3.88
N GLU A 12 -23.85 3.66 -2.61
CA GLU A 12 -24.13 4.52 -1.47
C GLU A 12 -22.81 4.86 -0.76
N ASP A 13 -22.39 6.12 -0.88
CA ASP A 13 -21.10 6.60 -0.39
C ASP A 13 -20.93 6.48 1.13
N ILE A 14 -22.02 6.63 1.91
CA ILE A 14 -21.96 6.64 3.38
C ILE A 14 -21.66 5.24 3.93
N THR A 15 -22.32 4.24 3.36
CA THR A 15 -22.21 2.83 3.80
C THR A 15 -21.20 2.04 2.96
N HIS A 16 -20.71 2.61 1.87
CA HIS A 16 -19.86 1.95 0.87
C HIS A 16 -20.49 0.65 0.33
N THR A 17 -21.82 0.67 0.10
CA THR A 17 -22.57 -0.48 -0.37
C THR A 17 -23.07 -0.30 -1.80
N TYR A 18 -23.19 -1.41 -2.50
CA TYR A 18 -23.79 -1.47 -3.83
C TYR A 18 -25.18 -2.11 -3.72
N ILE A 19 -26.19 -1.44 -4.24
CA ILE A 19 -27.58 -1.89 -4.14
C ILE A 19 -28.14 -2.07 -5.57
N ASP A 20 -28.68 -3.24 -5.84
CA ASP A 20 -29.52 -3.48 -7.02
C ASP A 20 -30.87 -2.80 -6.82
N VAL A 21 -31.16 -1.75 -7.57
CA VAL A 21 -32.37 -0.93 -7.40
C VAL A 21 -33.65 -1.68 -7.78
N GLU A 22 -33.57 -2.74 -8.59
CA GLU A 22 -34.75 -3.53 -8.98
C GLU A 22 -35.18 -4.52 -7.88
N SER A 23 -34.21 -5.16 -7.23
CA SER A 23 -34.48 -6.17 -6.20
C SER A 23 -34.33 -5.65 -4.77
N GLY A 24 -33.66 -4.50 -4.57
CA GLY A 24 -33.25 -4.00 -3.27
C GLY A 24 -32.13 -4.81 -2.62
N LYS A 25 -31.54 -5.74 -3.35
CA LYS A 25 -30.45 -6.61 -2.84
C LYS A 25 -29.15 -5.86 -2.75
N GLU A 26 -28.45 -6.01 -1.62
CA GLU A 26 -27.07 -5.56 -1.48
C GLU A 26 -26.13 -6.52 -2.21
N LEU A 27 -25.22 -5.98 -3.00
CA LEU A 27 -24.21 -6.70 -3.77
C LEU A 27 -22.84 -6.58 -3.11
N SER A 28 -22.06 -7.65 -3.18
CA SER A 28 -20.73 -7.69 -2.57
C SER A 28 -19.72 -6.92 -3.41
N GLY A 29 -19.04 -5.95 -2.78
CA GLY A 29 -17.90 -5.25 -3.38
C GLY A 29 -16.66 -6.12 -3.47
N CYS A 30 -15.78 -5.87 -4.46
CA CYS A 30 -14.56 -6.65 -4.65
C CYS A 30 -13.63 -6.61 -3.43
N THR A 31 -13.55 -5.49 -2.71
CA THR A 31 -12.77 -5.31 -1.48
C THR A 31 -13.22 -6.26 -0.36
N ILE A 32 -14.54 -6.47 -0.20
CA ILE A 32 -15.10 -7.37 0.79
C ILE A 32 -14.69 -8.81 0.49
N VAL A 33 -14.80 -9.22 -0.79
CA VAL A 33 -14.39 -10.55 -1.25
C VAL A 33 -12.91 -10.80 -0.96
N LEU A 34 -12.04 -9.86 -1.33
CA LEU A 34 -10.59 -9.97 -1.13
C LEU A 34 -10.19 -9.98 0.35
N LYS A 35 -10.89 -9.20 1.19
CA LYS A 35 -10.67 -9.17 2.64
C LYS A 35 -11.00 -10.52 3.30
N ARG A 36 -12.10 -11.17 2.89
CA ARG A 36 -12.50 -12.47 3.41
C ARG A 36 -11.40 -13.52 3.28
N TYR A 37 -10.66 -13.50 2.18
CA TYR A 37 -9.62 -14.51 1.89
C TYR A 37 -8.20 -14.04 2.23
N GLY A 38 -8.04 -12.94 2.98
CA GLY A 38 -6.74 -12.43 3.40
C GLY A 38 -5.85 -11.96 2.25
N ILE A 39 -6.44 -11.64 1.09
CA ILE A 39 -5.72 -11.08 -0.06
C ILE A 39 -5.51 -9.58 0.14
N SER A 40 -6.43 -8.91 0.83
CA SER A 40 -6.28 -7.50 1.23
C SER A 40 -5.17 -7.32 2.25
N PRO A 41 -4.46 -6.18 2.24
CA PRO A 41 -3.51 -5.84 3.28
C PRO A 41 -4.18 -5.81 4.67
N ASP A 42 -3.44 -6.26 5.69
CA ASP A 42 -3.88 -6.19 7.07
C ASP A 42 -3.45 -4.87 7.70
N TYR A 43 -4.42 -4.04 8.06
CA TYR A 43 -4.22 -2.75 8.72
C TYR A 43 -4.61 -2.75 10.20
N SER A 44 -4.87 -3.92 10.79
CA SER A 44 -5.35 -4.06 12.17
C SER A 44 -4.41 -3.48 13.23
N ALA A 45 -3.12 -3.37 12.92
CA ALA A 45 -2.11 -2.79 13.80
C ALA A 45 -1.99 -1.26 13.68
N ILE A 46 -2.73 -0.62 12.78
CA ILE A 46 -2.66 0.83 12.54
C ILE A 46 -3.74 1.52 13.38
N PRO A 47 -3.38 2.59 14.14
CA PRO A 47 -4.35 3.34 14.92
C PRO A 47 -5.47 3.93 14.06
N ASP A 48 -6.71 3.93 14.57
CA ASP A 48 -7.90 4.42 13.85
C ASP A 48 -7.73 5.86 13.33
N SER A 49 -7.17 6.76 14.14
CA SER A 49 -6.93 8.15 13.72
C SER A 49 -5.99 8.29 12.51
N VAL A 50 -5.06 7.35 12.33
CA VAL A 50 -4.17 7.31 11.15
C VAL A 50 -4.93 6.75 9.95
N MET A 51 -5.79 5.74 10.19
CA MET A 51 -6.64 5.17 9.14
C MET A 51 -7.66 6.19 8.64
N ASP A 52 -8.31 6.93 9.54
CA ASP A 52 -9.29 7.97 9.19
C ASP A 52 -8.63 9.05 8.30
N SER A 53 -7.47 9.58 8.72
CA SER A 53 -6.73 10.58 7.94
C SER A 53 -6.27 10.05 6.56
N ALA A 54 -5.92 8.76 6.48
CA ALA A 54 -5.54 8.13 5.23
C ALA A 54 -6.76 7.95 4.30
N SER A 55 -7.91 7.57 4.85
CA SER A 55 -9.18 7.43 4.14
C SER A 55 -9.67 8.77 3.59
N GLU A 56 -9.69 9.82 4.42
CA GLU A 56 -10.05 11.18 3.99
C GLU A 56 -9.15 11.68 2.86
N ARG A 57 -7.82 11.46 2.99
CA ARG A 57 -6.88 11.80 1.92
C ARG A 57 -7.18 11.00 0.65
N GLY A 58 -7.45 9.70 0.77
CA GLY A 58 -7.80 8.83 -0.34
C GLY A 58 -9.02 9.34 -1.09
N SER A 59 -10.14 9.49 -0.39
CA SER A 59 -11.42 9.94 -0.96
C SER A 59 -11.29 11.31 -1.64
N ARG A 60 -10.53 12.23 -1.04
CA ARG A 60 -10.27 13.54 -1.64
C ARG A 60 -9.52 13.43 -2.96
N ILE A 61 -8.44 12.64 -3.03
CA ILE A 61 -7.64 12.48 -4.25
C ILE A 61 -8.45 11.79 -5.35
N HIS A 62 -9.22 10.75 -5.03
CA HIS A 62 -10.11 10.09 -6.00
C HIS A 62 -11.11 11.09 -6.58
N LYS A 63 -11.76 11.89 -5.71
CA LYS A 63 -12.68 12.94 -6.17
C LYS A 63 -11.99 13.98 -7.06
N GLU A 64 -10.82 14.48 -6.68
CA GLU A 64 -10.07 15.46 -7.47
C GLU A 64 -9.75 14.91 -8.87
N ILE A 65 -9.33 13.65 -8.98
CA ILE A 65 -9.04 13.01 -10.27
C ILE A 65 -10.32 12.77 -11.08
N SER A 66 -11.40 12.34 -10.42
CA SER A 66 -12.72 12.19 -11.06
C SER A 66 -13.22 13.53 -11.62
N ASP A 67 -13.09 14.63 -10.86
CA ASP A 67 -13.45 15.98 -11.31
C ASP A 67 -12.58 16.41 -12.51
N TYR A 68 -11.29 16.09 -12.53
CA TYR A 68 -10.42 16.33 -13.67
C TYR A 68 -10.90 15.58 -14.93
N ILE A 69 -11.21 14.29 -14.81
CA ILE A 69 -11.63 13.46 -15.94
C ILE A 69 -13.00 13.89 -16.48
N ASN A 70 -13.97 14.18 -15.60
CA ASN A 70 -15.34 14.45 -15.97
C ASN A 70 -15.58 15.90 -16.39
N PHE A 71 -14.85 16.88 -15.81
CA PHE A 71 -15.11 18.32 -16.01
C PHE A 71 -13.90 19.08 -16.57
N GLY A 72 -12.74 18.45 -16.71
CA GLY A 72 -11.50 19.09 -17.17
C GLY A 72 -10.90 20.06 -16.17
N THR A 73 -11.30 20.00 -14.90
CA THR A 73 -10.72 20.86 -13.82
C THR A 73 -9.27 20.48 -13.56
N CYS A 74 -8.36 21.44 -13.47
CA CYS A 74 -6.93 21.19 -13.23
C CYS A 74 -6.37 22.24 -12.27
N GLU A 75 -6.95 22.32 -11.07
CA GLU A 75 -6.65 23.34 -10.06
C GLU A 75 -5.72 22.81 -8.97
N THR A 76 -5.94 21.56 -8.52
CA THR A 76 -5.17 20.95 -7.43
C THR A 76 -3.85 20.37 -7.91
N GLU A 77 -2.92 20.16 -6.97
CA GLU A 77 -1.63 19.52 -7.30
C GLU A 77 -1.82 18.07 -7.77
N ALA A 78 -2.76 17.32 -7.19
CA ALA A 78 -3.03 15.96 -7.63
C ALA A 78 -3.54 15.90 -9.06
N GLN A 79 -4.43 16.82 -9.45
CA GLN A 79 -4.94 16.93 -10.83
C GLN A 79 -3.81 17.26 -11.81
N LYS A 80 -2.94 18.22 -11.46
CA LYS A 80 -1.79 18.60 -12.30
C LYS A 80 -0.80 17.46 -12.47
N GLU A 81 -0.52 16.73 -11.40
CA GLU A 81 0.38 15.58 -11.45
C GLU A 81 -0.25 14.42 -12.23
N TYR A 82 -1.55 14.16 -12.06
CA TYR A 82 -2.26 13.16 -12.85
C TYR A 82 -2.24 13.52 -14.35
N ALA A 83 -2.48 14.77 -14.70
CA ALA A 83 -2.45 15.25 -16.08
C ALA A 83 -1.10 15.00 -16.77
N LYS A 84 0.03 15.06 -16.01
CA LYS A 84 1.37 14.77 -16.53
C LYS A 84 1.55 13.32 -16.97
N LEU A 85 0.70 12.39 -16.47
CA LEU A 85 0.74 10.99 -16.89
C LEU A 85 0.31 10.81 -18.35
N GLY A 86 -0.42 11.75 -18.91
CA GLY A 86 -0.88 11.71 -20.31
C GLY A 86 -1.81 10.52 -20.61
N LEU A 87 -2.54 10.03 -19.60
CA LEU A 87 -3.48 8.93 -19.76
C LEU A 87 -4.74 9.41 -20.50
N ASP A 88 -5.16 8.67 -21.53
CA ASP A 88 -6.41 8.91 -22.26
C ASP A 88 -7.61 8.40 -21.44
N SER A 89 -7.95 9.12 -20.36
CA SER A 89 -9.01 8.76 -19.42
C SER A 89 -10.38 9.14 -19.99
N ILE A 90 -11.28 8.17 -20.18
CA ILE A 90 -12.60 8.37 -20.80
C ILE A 90 -13.77 8.24 -19.83
N ALA A 91 -13.57 7.63 -18.67
CA ALA A 91 -14.56 7.55 -17.60
C ALA A 91 -13.85 7.43 -16.24
N SER A 92 -14.49 7.95 -15.20
CA SER A 92 -14.08 7.76 -13.82
C SER A 92 -15.25 7.27 -12.98
N GLU A 93 -14.94 6.57 -11.86
CA GLU A 93 -15.93 5.96 -10.95
C GLU A 93 -16.98 5.14 -11.73
N TYR A 94 -16.48 4.33 -12.67
CA TYR A 94 -17.35 3.58 -13.59
C TYR A 94 -17.89 2.32 -12.91
N LEU A 95 -19.20 2.30 -12.62
CA LEU A 95 -19.87 1.18 -11.95
C LEU A 95 -20.03 -0.02 -12.90
N VAL A 96 -19.58 -1.18 -12.45
CA VAL A 96 -19.72 -2.47 -13.13
C VAL A 96 -20.27 -3.54 -12.17
N SER A 97 -21.06 -4.47 -12.72
CA SER A 97 -21.72 -5.52 -11.95
C SER A 97 -22.02 -6.74 -12.81
N ASP A 98 -22.20 -7.90 -12.17
CA ASP A 98 -22.85 -9.05 -12.78
C ASP A 98 -24.38 -8.98 -12.67
N ASN A 99 -24.93 -7.93 -12.03
CA ASN A 99 -26.35 -7.68 -11.73
C ASN A 99 -27.00 -8.75 -10.85
N GLU A 100 -26.22 -9.58 -10.19
CA GLU A 100 -26.72 -10.67 -9.34
C GLU A 100 -26.09 -10.68 -7.95
N ASN A 101 -24.75 -10.62 -7.86
CA ASN A 101 -24.05 -10.85 -6.62
C ASN A 101 -22.92 -9.84 -6.34
N PHE A 102 -22.29 -9.30 -7.39
CA PHE A 102 -21.09 -8.49 -7.26
C PHE A 102 -21.22 -7.17 -8.00
N ALA A 103 -20.72 -6.12 -7.38
CA ALA A 103 -20.57 -4.81 -8.02
C ALA A 103 -19.29 -4.13 -7.54
N THR A 104 -18.74 -3.24 -8.35
CA THR A 104 -17.57 -2.43 -7.99
C THR A 104 -17.56 -1.14 -8.78
N SER A 105 -16.87 -0.10 -8.26
CA SER A 105 -16.49 1.09 -9.01
C SER A 105 -15.08 0.91 -9.55
N ILE A 106 -14.86 1.29 -10.80
CA ILE A 106 -13.55 1.36 -11.45
C ILE A 106 -13.12 2.82 -11.42
N ASP A 107 -12.01 3.13 -10.77
CA ASP A 107 -11.57 4.51 -10.59
C ASP A 107 -11.40 5.22 -11.95
N VAL A 108 -10.73 4.57 -12.92
CA VAL A 108 -10.55 5.14 -14.27
C VAL A 108 -10.59 4.06 -15.35
N VAL A 109 -11.30 4.35 -16.43
CA VAL A 109 -11.28 3.60 -17.70
C VAL A 109 -10.56 4.42 -18.75
N LEU A 110 -9.58 3.81 -19.44
CA LEU A 110 -8.84 4.45 -20.54
C LEU A 110 -9.50 4.22 -21.90
N GLY A 111 -9.12 5.01 -22.91
CA GLY A 111 -9.66 4.94 -24.27
C GLY A 111 -9.42 3.61 -24.99
N ASP A 112 -8.42 2.85 -24.58
CA ASP A 112 -8.17 1.48 -25.06
C ASP A 112 -8.84 0.39 -24.20
N CYS A 113 -9.69 0.76 -23.25
CA CYS A 113 -10.32 -0.09 -22.22
C CYS A 113 -9.36 -0.60 -21.14
N SER A 114 -8.12 -0.15 -21.06
CA SER A 114 -7.27 -0.44 -19.89
C SER A 114 -7.90 0.17 -18.64
N LEU A 115 -7.73 -0.50 -17.52
CA LEU A 115 -8.26 -0.04 -16.23
C LEU A 115 -7.16 0.51 -15.35
N VAL A 116 -7.45 1.59 -14.65
CA VAL A 116 -6.53 2.21 -13.69
C VAL A 116 -7.23 2.28 -12.34
N ASP A 117 -6.51 1.90 -11.30
CA ASP A 117 -6.91 2.07 -9.91
C ASP A 117 -5.97 3.06 -9.23
N ILE A 118 -6.52 4.05 -8.54
CA ILE A 118 -5.79 5.12 -7.88
C ILE A 118 -5.46 4.69 -6.45
N LYS A 119 -4.20 4.71 -6.08
CA LYS A 119 -3.76 4.37 -4.72
C LYS A 119 -3.04 5.56 -4.07
N THR A 120 -3.47 5.88 -2.86
CA THR A 120 -2.90 6.92 -2.01
C THR A 120 -2.30 6.35 -0.73
N THR A 121 -2.27 5.02 -0.61
CA THR A 121 -1.73 4.30 0.53
C THR A 121 -0.24 4.59 0.69
N HIS A 122 0.30 4.31 1.88
CA HIS A 122 1.72 4.53 2.15
C HIS A 122 2.62 3.61 1.32
N MET A 123 2.11 2.45 0.92
CA MET A 123 2.78 1.44 0.11
C MET A 123 1.81 0.87 -0.92
N LEU A 124 2.31 0.57 -2.11
CA LEU A 124 1.53 -0.08 -3.16
C LEU A 124 1.56 -1.60 -2.97
N HIS A 125 0.41 -2.21 -2.68
CA HIS A 125 0.26 -3.66 -2.54
C HIS A 125 -0.06 -4.29 -3.91
N VAL A 126 0.97 -4.60 -4.70
CA VAL A 126 0.84 -5.04 -6.10
C VAL A 126 -0.01 -6.31 -6.24
N ASN A 127 0.15 -7.30 -5.35
CA ASN A 127 -0.65 -8.53 -5.41
C ASN A 127 -2.15 -8.25 -5.18
N TYR A 128 -2.47 -7.47 -4.15
CA TYR A 128 -3.85 -7.03 -3.88
C TYR A 128 -4.44 -6.28 -5.08
N LEU A 129 -3.69 -5.33 -5.63
CA LEU A 129 -4.09 -4.54 -6.79
C LEU A 129 -4.33 -5.40 -8.03
N SER A 130 -3.50 -6.42 -8.27
CA SER A 130 -3.69 -7.39 -9.37
C SER A 130 -5.01 -8.13 -9.23
N TRP A 131 -5.38 -8.58 -8.04
CA TRP A 131 -6.66 -9.23 -7.77
C TRP A 131 -7.84 -8.27 -7.94
N GLN A 132 -7.75 -7.08 -7.33
CA GLN A 132 -8.80 -6.05 -7.40
C GLN A 132 -9.12 -5.69 -8.85
N LEU A 133 -8.09 -5.29 -9.62
CA LEU A 133 -8.25 -4.91 -11.01
C LEU A 133 -8.67 -6.08 -11.91
N SER A 134 -8.31 -7.32 -11.57
CA SER A 134 -8.74 -8.50 -12.34
C SER A 134 -10.21 -8.82 -12.13
N ILE A 135 -10.75 -8.62 -10.92
CA ILE A 135 -12.20 -8.69 -10.65
C ILE A 135 -12.92 -7.57 -11.40
N ASN A 136 -12.40 -6.34 -11.33
CA ASN A 136 -12.93 -5.20 -12.06
C ASN A 136 -12.99 -5.46 -13.56
N ALA A 137 -11.91 -6.00 -14.15
CA ALA A 137 -11.84 -6.35 -15.57
C ALA A 137 -12.84 -7.46 -15.94
N TYR A 138 -13.02 -8.45 -15.07
CA TYR A 138 -14.02 -9.50 -15.30
C TYR A 138 -15.44 -8.94 -15.33
N LEU A 139 -15.83 -8.10 -14.36
CA LEU A 139 -17.15 -7.46 -14.31
C LEU A 139 -17.33 -6.45 -15.45
N PHE A 140 -16.26 -5.70 -15.81
CA PHE A 140 -16.28 -4.80 -16.95
C PHE A 140 -16.59 -5.54 -18.25
N GLU A 141 -15.92 -6.66 -18.51
CA GLU A 141 -16.13 -7.46 -19.73
C GLU A 141 -17.48 -8.20 -19.73
N LEU A 142 -18.07 -8.50 -18.57
CA LEU A 142 -19.44 -8.99 -18.46
C LEU A 142 -20.45 -7.91 -18.87
N GLN A 143 -20.26 -6.69 -18.37
CA GLN A 143 -21.15 -5.57 -18.68
C GLN A 143 -20.97 -5.04 -20.10
N ASN A 144 -19.76 -5.16 -20.67
CA ASN A 144 -19.41 -4.69 -22.02
C ASN A 144 -18.87 -5.85 -22.86
N PRO A 145 -19.71 -6.80 -23.34
CA PRO A 145 -19.24 -8.05 -23.96
C PRO A 145 -18.43 -7.87 -25.24
N GLU A 146 -18.60 -6.75 -25.92
CA GLU A 146 -17.85 -6.41 -27.15
C GLU A 146 -16.47 -5.80 -26.85
N LEU A 147 -16.17 -5.47 -25.59
CA LEU A 147 -14.93 -4.84 -25.18
C LEU A 147 -14.05 -5.81 -24.40
N LYS A 148 -12.73 -5.59 -24.50
CA LYS A 148 -11.74 -6.36 -23.74
C LYS A 148 -10.81 -5.41 -23.01
N VAL A 149 -10.42 -5.80 -21.82
CA VAL A 149 -9.45 -5.06 -21.01
C VAL A 149 -8.03 -5.54 -21.35
N PRO A 150 -7.21 -4.75 -22.05
CA PRO A 150 -5.88 -5.18 -22.47
C PRO A 150 -4.86 -5.11 -21.35
N LYS A 151 -4.95 -4.10 -20.48
CA LYS A 151 -3.96 -3.84 -19.42
C LYS A 151 -4.59 -3.32 -18.14
N LEU A 152 -3.88 -3.52 -17.03
CA LEU A 152 -4.27 -3.11 -15.71
C LEU A 152 -3.16 -2.24 -15.10
N TYR A 153 -3.51 -1.10 -14.55
CA TYR A 153 -2.54 -0.15 -13.99
C TYR A 153 -2.93 0.30 -12.59
N GLY A 154 -1.94 0.44 -11.72
CA GLY A 154 -2.04 1.21 -10.50
C GLY A 154 -1.46 2.61 -10.70
N ALA A 155 -2.24 3.65 -10.48
CA ALA A 155 -1.76 5.03 -10.39
C ALA A 155 -1.53 5.38 -8.93
N TYR A 156 -0.27 5.39 -8.53
CA TYR A 156 0.14 5.57 -7.13
C TYR A 156 0.51 7.01 -6.85
N TYR A 157 -0.30 7.71 -6.04
CA TYR A 157 -0.02 9.06 -5.56
C TYR A 157 0.82 9.03 -4.29
N LYS A 158 2.09 9.35 -4.44
CA LYS A 158 3.09 9.28 -3.37
C LYS A 158 2.95 10.41 -2.35
N LYS A 159 3.67 10.29 -1.23
CA LYS A 159 3.72 11.34 -0.19
C LYS A 159 4.37 12.65 -0.67
N ASP A 160 5.30 12.56 -1.63
CA ASP A 160 5.96 13.71 -2.21
C ASP A 160 5.08 14.49 -3.20
N GLY A 161 3.83 14.05 -3.38
CA GLY A 161 2.85 14.69 -4.25
C GLY A 161 2.97 14.27 -5.71
N THR A 162 3.78 13.28 -6.06
CA THR A 162 3.94 12.79 -7.44
C THR A 162 3.13 11.52 -7.71
N PHE A 163 2.73 11.30 -8.96
CA PHE A 163 2.20 10.02 -9.41
C PHE A 163 3.28 9.12 -10.02
N SER A 164 3.13 7.82 -9.82
CA SER A 164 3.80 6.80 -10.62
C SER A 164 2.77 5.79 -11.11
N VAL A 165 2.95 5.25 -12.32
CA VAL A 165 2.08 4.24 -12.90
C VAL A 165 2.81 2.91 -12.93
N VAL A 166 2.15 1.88 -12.43
CA VAL A 166 2.67 0.51 -12.40
C VAL A 166 1.70 -0.39 -13.15
N GLU A 167 2.17 -1.08 -14.20
CA GLU A 167 1.39 -2.12 -14.86
C GLU A 167 1.37 -3.37 -13.95
N VAL A 168 0.19 -3.91 -13.69
CA VAL A 168 0.04 -5.12 -12.88
C VAL A 168 -0.43 -6.29 -13.71
N GLN A 169 -0.04 -7.47 -13.29
CA GLN A 169 -0.40 -8.69 -13.99
C GLN A 169 -1.87 -9.03 -13.76
N ARG A 170 -2.59 -9.36 -14.84
CA ARG A 170 -3.96 -9.84 -14.75
C ARG A 170 -3.98 -11.27 -14.23
N ILE A 171 -4.79 -11.52 -13.20
CA ILE A 171 -5.10 -12.86 -12.71
C ILE A 171 -5.97 -13.58 -13.76
N PRO A 172 -5.71 -14.86 -14.06
CA PRO A 172 -6.53 -15.62 -15.02
C PRO A 172 -8.02 -15.58 -14.67
N VAL A 173 -8.87 -15.40 -15.67
CA VAL A 173 -10.32 -15.28 -15.48
C VAL A 173 -10.92 -16.47 -14.75
N ASP A 174 -10.42 -17.69 -15.00
CA ASP A 174 -10.91 -18.89 -14.32
C ASP A 174 -10.58 -18.87 -12.82
N GLU A 175 -9.46 -18.27 -12.45
CA GLU A 175 -9.08 -18.10 -11.05
C GLU A 175 -9.94 -17.04 -10.35
N VAL A 176 -10.25 -15.93 -11.05
CA VAL A 176 -11.23 -14.92 -10.57
C VAL A 176 -12.61 -15.57 -10.35
N LYS A 177 -13.10 -16.33 -11.33
CA LYS A 177 -14.37 -17.06 -11.20
C LYS A 177 -14.39 -18.04 -10.04
N ARG A 178 -13.28 -18.76 -9.82
CA ARG A 178 -13.12 -19.68 -8.71
C ARG A 178 -13.20 -18.98 -7.36
N LEU A 179 -12.54 -17.82 -7.23
CA LEU A 179 -12.62 -16.97 -6.05
C LEU A 179 -14.06 -16.49 -5.77
N LEU A 180 -14.72 -15.92 -6.77
CA LEU A 180 -16.07 -15.39 -6.65
C LEU A 180 -17.08 -16.49 -6.32
N LYS A 181 -16.94 -17.68 -6.93
CA LYS A 181 -17.77 -18.85 -6.63
C LYS A 181 -17.55 -19.35 -5.20
N ALA A 182 -16.33 -19.45 -4.74
CA ALA A 182 -16.00 -19.85 -3.37
C ALA A 182 -16.63 -18.87 -2.36
N TYR A 183 -16.61 -17.57 -2.67
CA TYR A 183 -17.25 -16.54 -1.84
C TYR A 183 -18.77 -16.75 -1.71
N LEU A 184 -19.46 -17.02 -2.82
CA LEU A 184 -20.91 -17.26 -2.83
C LEU A 184 -21.32 -18.53 -2.09
N ASN A 185 -20.48 -19.56 -2.15
CA ASN A 185 -20.77 -20.87 -1.54
C ASN A 185 -20.27 -20.97 -0.09
N ASP A 186 -19.67 -19.92 0.47
CA ASP A 186 -19.02 -19.94 1.79
C ASP A 186 -17.89 -20.99 1.90
N GLU A 187 -17.19 -21.26 0.80
CA GLU A 187 -16.10 -22.23 0.69
C GLU A 187 -14.72 -21.59 0.97
N GLU A 188 -13.76 -22.42 1.38
CA GLU A 188 -12.37 -22.02 1.48
C GLU A 188 -11.76 -21.73 0.09
N PHE A 189 -10.93 -20.70 0.00
CA PHE A 189 -10.20 -20.38 -1.21
C PHE A 189 -8.72 -20.15 -0.91
N THR A 190 -7.90 -20.79 -1.69
CA THR A 190 -6.46 -20.53 -1.72
C THR A 190 -6.07 -20.27 -3.18
N PRO A 191 -5.41 -19.14 -3.48
CA PRO A 191 -4.90 -18.86 -4.83
C PRO A 191 -4.03 -20.00 -5.32
N SER A 192 -4.18 -20.36 -6.60
CA SER A 192 -3.30 -21.36 -7.21
C SER A 192 -1.85 -20.88 -7.14
N GLN A 193 -0.94 -21.74 -6.67
CA GLN A 193 0.47 -21.38 -6.56
C GLN A 193 1.02 -21.07 -7.97
N THR A 194 1.28 -19.81 -8.23
CA THR A 194 2.00 -19.40 -9.43
C THR A 194 3.46 -19.83 -9.27
N LYS A 195 4.02 -20.53 -10.27
CA LYS A 195 5.45 -20.82 -10.27
C LYS A 195 6.22 -19.50 -10.17
N VAL A 196 7.18 -19.44 -9.25
CA VAL A 196 8.03 -18.25 -9.09
C VAL A 196 8.77 -18.00 -10.41
N THR A 197 8.38 -16.93 -11.10
CA THR A 197 9.01 -16.46 -12.34
C THR A 197 9.55 -15.05 -12.10
N THR A 198 10.37 -14.55 -13.02
CA THR A 198 10.87 -13.17 -12.95
C THR A 198 9.77 -12.11 -13.02
N GLY A 199 8.57 -12.46 -13.49
CA GLY A 199 7.36 -11.62 -13.48
C GLY A 199 6.39 -11.91 -12.33
N ASP A 200 6.81 -12.64 -11.31
CA ASP A 200 5.99 -12.94 -10.12
C ASP A 200 5.68 -11.65 -9.34
N THR A 201 4.40 -11.40 -9.10
CA THR A 201 3.93 -10.20 -8.37
C THR A 201 4.53 -10.10 -6.97
N ARG A 202 4.86 -11.24 -6.33
CA ARG A 202 5.54 -11.25 -5.02
C ARG A 202 6.93 -10.64 -5.08
N ILE A 203 7.64 -10.75 -6.21
CA ILE A 203 8.96 -10.12 -6.40
C ILE A 203 8.80 -8.60 -6.46
N ALA A 204 7.77 -8.10 -7.15
CA ALA A 204 7.45 -6.68 -7.19
C ALA A 204 7.07 -6.17 -5.80
N GLU A 205 6.22 -6.89 -5.07
CA GLU A 205 5.82 -6.57 -3.70
C GLU A 205 7.02 -6.54 -2.73
N ILE A 206 7.93 -7.52 -2.81
CA ILE A 206 9.17 -7.52 -2.02
C ILE A 206 10.04 -6.30 -2.35
N TYR A 207 10.15 -5.93 -3.63
CA TYR A 207 10.91 -4.75 -4.04
C TYR A 207 10.31 -3.47 -3.45
N GLU A 208 8.99 -3.29 -3.52
CA GLU A 208 8.28 -2.15 -2.94
C GLU A 208 8.45 -2.08 -1.42
N LEU A 209 8.34 -3.22 -0.72
CA LEU A 209 8.59 -3.32 0.71
C LEU A 209 10.02 -2.91 1.10
N GLU A 210 11.02 -3.34 0.35
CA GLU A 210 12.43 -2.95 0.59
C GLU A 210 12.66 -1.45 0.36
N GLN A 211 12.05 -0.86 -0.67
CA GLN A 211 12.09 0.60 -0.90
C GLN A 211 11.46 1.35 0.27
N PHE A 212 10.29 0.90 0.72
CA PHE A 212 9.57 1.48 1.85
C PHE A 212 10.36 1.39 3.16
N ILE A 213 10.91 0.22 3.50
CA ILE A 213 11.77 0.03 4.67
C ILE A 213 12.98 0.96 4.61
N THR A 214 13.56 1.13 3.44
CA THR A 214 14.71 2.03 3.23
C THR A 214 14.32 3.49 3.48
N SER A 215 13.17 3.93 2.98
CA SER A 215 12.65 5.29 3.23
C SER A 215 12.40 5.55 4.73
N ILE A 216 11.72 4.63 5.42
CA ILE A 216 11.47 4.75 6.87
C ILE A 216 12.80 4.83 7.65
N LYS A 217 13.79 4.02 7.31
CA LYS A 217 15.09 4.06 7.96
C LYS A 217 15.78 5.41 7.79
N GLN A 218 15.71 5.99 6.59
CA GLN A 218 16.26 7.32 6.31
C GLN A 218 15.55 8.41 7.12
N ASP A 219 14.20 8.37 7.18
CA ASP A 219 13.41 9.31 7.97
C ASP A 219 13.72 9.18 9.48
N ALA A 220 13.83 7.95 9.97
CA ALA A 220 14.21 7.68 11.35
C ALA A 220 15.62 8.20 11.67
N GLU A 221 16.61 7.97 10.79
CA GLU A 221 17.96 8.51 10.96
C GLU A 221 18.00 10.05 10.98
N LEU A 222 17.20 10.71 10.12
CA LEU A 222 17.08 12.16 10.10
C LEU A 222 16.46 12.68 11.41
N ALA A 223 15.39 12.03 11.88
CA ALA A 223 14.75 12.36 13.15
C ALA A 223 15.73 12.16 14.34
N GLU A 224 16.48 11.07 14.36
CA GLU A 224 17.49 10.82 15.40
C GLU A 224 18.62 11.84 15.37
N LYS A 225 19.11 12.22 14.19
CA LYS A 225 20.13 13.28 14.04
C LYS A 225 19.62 14.63 14.56
N ARG A 226 18.35 14.97 14.24
CA ARG A 226 17.71 16.20 14.73
C ARG A 226 17.55 16.16 16.26
N LYS A 227 17.03 15.05 16.79
CA LYS A 227 16.89 14.82 18.24
C LYS A 227 18.23 14.98 18.94
N LYS A 228 19.29 14.35 18.41
CA LYS A 228 20.65 14.45 18.98
C LYS A 228 21.13 15.90 19.04
N LYS A 229 21.00 16.66 17.95
CA LYS A 229 21.37 18.10 17.94
C LYS A 229 20.64 18.90 19.01
N LEU A 230 19.33 18.64 19.20
CA LEU A 230 18.54 19.33 20.22
C LEU A 230 18.99 18.94 21.64
N LEU A 231 19.28 17.65 21.88
CA LEU A 231 19.78 17.17 23.15
C LEU A 231 21.18 17.70 23.49
N ASP A 232 22.08 17.77 22.49
CA ASP A 232 23.42 18.33 22.67
C ASP A 232 23.33 19.84 23.05
N ALA A 233 22.49 20.60 22.35
CA ALA A 233 22.27 22.02 22.67
C ALA A 233 21.65 22.21 24.07
N LEU A 234 20.66 21.36 24.42
CA LEU A 234 20.03 21.39 25.74
C LEU A 234 21.02 21.01 26.86
N TYR A 235 21.90 20.04 26.61
CA TYR A 235 22.96 19.64 27.57
C TYR A 235 23.90 20.80 27.90
N GLU A 236 24.34 21.54 26.89
CA GLU A 236 25.18 22.74 27.04
C GLU A 236 24.45 23.83 27.86
N GLU A 237 23.17 24.09 27.53
CA GLU A 237 22.36 25.08 28.24
C GLU A 237 22.13 24.69 29.71
N MET A 238 21.77 23.41 29.97
CA MET A 238 21.61 22.88 31.33
C MET A 238 22.91 22.97 32.11
N SER A 239 24.06 22.67 31.48
CA SER A 239 25.37 22.74 32.09
C SER A 239 25.74 24.17 32.47
N LYS A 240 25.46 25.14 31.56
CA LYS A 240 25.72 26.57 31.79
C LYS A 240 24.87 27.16 32.93
N ASN A 241 23.62 26.67 33.06
CA ASN A 241 22.67 27.19 34.05
C ASN A 241 22.63 26.36 35.35
N GLY A 242 23.46 25.33 35.49
CA GLY A 242 23.50 24.47 36.67
C GLY A 242 22.21 23.65 36.89
N ILE A 243 21.52 23.31 35.81
CA ILE A 243 20.26 22.55 35.83
C ILE A 243 20.58 21.08 35.60
N ASP A 244 20.17 20.20 36.52
CA ASP A 244 20.38 18.75 36.37
C ASP A 244 19.12 18.00 35.88
N LYS A 245 17.92 18.59 36.05
CA LYS A 245 16.66 17.96 35.66
C LYS A 245 15.68 19.01 35.16
N ILE A 246 15.00 18.68 34.06
CA ILE A 246 13.86 19.41 33.52
C ILE A 246 12.67 18.44 33.45
N GLU A 247 11.50 18.86 33.93
CA GLU A 247 10.30 18.03 33.98
C GLU A 247 9.06 18.83 33.55
N ASN A 248 8.22 18.22 32.75
CA ASN A 248 6.90 18.74 32.41
C ASN A 248 5.89 17.58 32.35
N ASP A 249 4.65 17.85 31.98
CA ASP A 249 3.56 16.86 31.92
C ASP A 249 3.80 15.73 30.90
N LEU A 250 4.73 15.91 29.96
CA LEU A 250 4.99 14.96 28.87
C LEU A 250 6.25 14.13 29.10
N MET A 251 7.29 14.70 29.70
CA MET A 251 8.59 14.04 29.83
C MET A 251 9.47 14.61 30.92
N THR A 252 10.44 13.81 31.34
CA THR A 252 11.54 14.21 32.22
C THR A 252 12.84 14.08 31.43
N ILE A 253 13.67 15.14 31.47
CA ILE A 253 15.03 15.17 30.92
C ILE A 253 16.03 15.34 32.05
N THR A 254 16.96 14.40 32.17
CA THR A 254 18.01 14.43 33.21
C THR A 254 19.36 14.54 32.54
N LYS A 255 20.19 15.48 33.00
CA LYS A 255 21.59 15.62 32.58
C LYS A 255 22.42 14.56 33.26
N ILE A 256 23.12 13.74 32.50
CA ILE A 256 24.05 12.72 33.01
C ILE A 256 25.47 13.21 32.74
N ALA A 257 26.26 13.28 33.82
CA ALA A 257 27.67 13.63 33.71
C ALA A 257 28.46 12.57 32.92
N PRO A 258 29.53 12.96 32.23
CA PRO A 258 30.39 12.02 31.53
C PRO A 258 30.92 10.95 32.47
N THR A 259 30.89 9.71 32.03
CA THR A 259 31.44 8.55 32.79
C THR A 259 32.36 7.73 31.88
N GLU A 260 33.36 7.10 32.47
CA GLU A 260 34.18 6.15 31.72
C GLU A 260 33.53 4.76 31.72
N SER A 261 33.56 4.09 30.59
CA SER A 261 33.09 2.71 30.45
C SER A 261 34.17 1.85 29.80
N THR A 262 34.31 0.61 30.29
CA THR A 262 35.20 -0.38 29.68
C THR A 262 34.40 -1.35 28.80
N ARG A 263 34.93 -1.68 27.64
CA ARG A 263 34.37 -2.70 26.76
C ARG A 263 35.45 -3.72 26.40
N LEU A 264 35.08 -4.99 26.36
CA LEU A 264 35.94 -6.04 25.84
C LEU A 264 36.11 -5.89 24.33
N ASP A 265 37.35 -5.74 23.87
CA ASP A 265 37.66 -5.80 22.44
C ASP A 265 37.71 -7.26 21.98
N THR A 266 36.58 -7.75 21.51
CA THR A 266 36.44 -9.12 21.04
C THR A 266 37.23 -9.40 19.77
N GLY A 267 37.52 -8.37 18.96
CA GLY A 267 38.36 -8.46 17.77
C GLY A 267 39.83 -8.71 18.15
N MET A 268 40.36 -7.90 19.05
CA MET A 268 41.70 -8.10 19.59
C MET A 268 41.82 -9.42 20.36
N LEU A 269 40.80 -9.76 21.18
CA LEU A 269 40.80 -11.04 21.93
C LEU A 269 40.89 -12.24 20.98
N LYS A 270 40.10 -12.22 19.86
CA LYS A 270 40.13 -13.27 18.86
C LYS A 270 41.48 -13.39 18.15
N THR A 271 42.15 -12.27 17.93
CA THR A 271 43.46 -12.22 17.24
C THR A 271 44.62 -12.61 18.16
N LEU A 272 44.67 -12.06 19.37
CA LEU A 272 45.79 -12.21 20.27
C LEU A 272 45.66 -13.40 21.22
N GLN A 273 44.43 -13.83 21.54
CA GLN A 273 44.12 -14.92 22.45
C GLN A 273 43.05 -15.87 21.88
N PRO A 274 43.29 -16.50 20.72
CA PRO A 274 42.27 -17.30 20.03
C PRO A 274 41.78 -18.50 20.85
N ALA A 275 42.61 -19.07 21.70
CA ALA A 275 42.23 -20.18 22.57
C ALA A 275 41.13 -19.75 23.54
N ILE A 276 41.35 -18.63 24.26
CA ILE A 276 40.39 -18.07 25.20
C ILE A 276 39.10 -17.65 24.46
N TYR A 277 39.22 -16.98 23.31
CA TYR A 277 38.06 -16.60 22.52
C TYR A 277 37.19 -17.81 22.15
N ASN A 278 37.80 -18.91 21.69
CA ASN A 278 37.09 -20.12 21.28
C ASN A 278 36.46 -20.87 22.45
N GLU A 279 37.09 -20.86 23.63
CA GLU A 279 36.56 -21.47 24.86
C GLU A 279 35.24 -20.80 25.30
N PHE A 280 35.13 -19.47 25.16
CA PHE A 280 33.95 -18.71 25.58
C PHE A 280 32.97 -18.40 24.44
N THR A 281 33.18 -18.91 23.21
CA THR A 281 32.23 -18.76 22.09
C THR A 281 31.42 -20.04 21.87
N LYS A 282 30.10 -19.86 21.59
CA LYS A 282 29.20 -20.97 21.26
C LYS A 282 28.69 -20.81 19.82
N LYS A 283 28.61 -21.91 19.08
CA LYS A 283 27.99 -21.95 17.77
C LYS A 283 26.50 -22.26 17.92
N TYR A 284 25.66 -21.47 17.29
CA TYR A 284 24.22 -21.69 17.23
C TYR A 284 23.80 -21.98 15.78
N PRO A 285 22.89 -22.94 15.55
CA PRO A 285 22.34 -23.15 14.23
C PRO A 285 21.50 -21.92 13.85
N VAL A 286 21.72 -21.41 12.63
CA VAL A 286 20.94 -20.31 12.05
C VAL A 286 20.12 -20.88 10.91
N LYS A 287 18.81 -20.63 10.93
CA LYS A 287 17.90 -21.05 9.85
C LYS A 287 18.27 -20.31 8.55
N GLY A 288 18.26 -21.05 7.44
CA GLY A 288 18.42 -20.44 6.10
C GLY A 288 17.34 -19.39 5.83
N TYR A 289 17.68 -18.36 5.09
CA TYR A 289 16.77 -17.26 4.72
C TYR A 289 17.06 -16.77 3.29
N VAL A 290 16.09 -16.11 2.69
CA VAL A 290 16.25 -15.46 1.39
C VAL A 290 16.84 -14.06 1.60
N LYS A 291 17.94 -13.76 0.90
CA LYS A 291 18.56 -12.43 0.92
C LYS A 291 18.15 -11.67 -0.32
N VAL A 292 17.54 -10.50 -0.12
CA VAL A 292 17.21 -9.54 -1.19
C VAL A 292 18.37 -8.55 -1.35
N LYS A 293 18.72 -8.25 -2.59
CA LYS A 293 19.66 -7.18 -2.94
C LYS A 293 19.10 -6.40 -4.12
N ILE A 294 18.75 -5.14 -3.89
CA ILE A 294 18.32 -4.22 -4.95
C ILE A 294 19.54 -3.86 -5.80
N LYS A 295 19.40 -3.99 -7.13
CA LYS A 295 20.40 -3.47 -8.08
C LYS A 295 20.18 -1.97 -8.24
N LYS A 296 21.24 -1.19 -8.11
CA LYS A 296 21.24 0.24 -8.39
C LYS A 296 21.17 0.48 -9.89
#